data_3c8a3c89b23370d88b2938a4bd6bac8c
#
_entry.id   3c8a3c89b23370d88b2938a4bd6bac8c
#
_cell.length_a   1.000
_cell.length_b   1.000
_cell.length_c   1.000
_cell.angle_alpha   90.00
_cell.angle_beta   90.00
_cell.angle_gamma   90.00
#
_symmetry.space_group_name_H-M   'P 1'
#
loop_
_entity.id
_entity.type
_entity.pdbx_description
1 polymer ?
#
loop_
_entity_poly.entity_id
_entity_poly.type
_entity_poly.pdbx_seq_one_letter_code
_entity_poly.pdbx_strand_id
1 'polypeptide(L)'
;LRRLSNSQVTLDQLMQTLWVEHGKTGKPVAEFDIQKHCRQLLESQGSDAVQQLDDYLTSAIYGTGDLPFAELLAPLGVSFHTRAATSATDSGGKPAAGTGDGIRLDLGISTTADSTGAKVMRVLHGSSAHRAGVSAGDTLIAINRIKVDNSNLETLLGRYQAGDQVDVTAFRRDELMQFKVTLEAGSDDTAY
;
A
#
# COMPACT_ATOMS: atom_id res chain seq x y z
N LEU A 1 -4.57 -21.10 7.27
CA LEU A 1 -5.13 -22.43 7.57
C LEU A 1 -4.52 -23.49 6.66
N ARG A 2 -4.68 -23.43 5.33
CA ARG A 2 -4.18 -24.46 4.38
C ARG A 2 -2.69 -24.79 4.54
N ARG A 3 -1.83 -23.77 4.66
CA ARG A 3 -0.38 -23.93 4.84
C ARG A 3 -0.05 -24.68 6.14
N LEU A 4 -0.72 -24.35 7.25
CA LEU A 4 -0.48 -24.91 8.58
C LEU A 4 -1.02 -26.34 8.76
N SER A 5 -1.89 -26.78 7.86
CA SER A 5 -2.56 -28.08 7.92
C SER A 5 -2.28 -28.97 6.71
N ASN A 6 -1.31 -28.65 5.87
CA ASN A 6 -1.09 -29.35 4.59
C ASN A 6 -2.39 -29.48 3.77
N SER A 7 -3.17 -28.40 3.70
CA SER A 7 -4.46 -28.29 3.01
C SER A 7 -5.61 -29.11 3.62
N GLN A 8 -5.46 -29.68 4.81
CA GLN A 8 -6.54 -30.42 5.48
C GLN A 8 -7.57 -29.50 6.11
N VAL A 9 -7.19 -28.29 6.52
CA VAL A 9 -8.07 -27.27 7.08
C VAL A 9 -8.21 -26.10 6.09
N THR A 10 -9.44 -25.74 5.79
CA THR A 10 -9.77 -24.73 4.78
C THR A 10 -10.60 -23.59 5.39
N LEU A 11 -10.70 -22.49 4.67
CA LEU A 11 -11.59 -21.38 5.04
C LEU A 11 -13.06 -21.80 5.01
N ASP A 12 -13.43 -22.75 4.12
CA ASP A 12 -14.81 -23.24 4.01
C ASP A 12 -15.27 -23.92 5.31
N GLN A 13 -14.37 -24.68 5.95
CA GLN A 13 -14.67 -25.31 7.25
C GLN A 13 -14.87 -24.25 8.35
N LEU A 14 -14.05 -23.20 8.37
CA LEU A 14 -14.25 -22.06 9.27
C LEU A 14 -15.61 -21.40 9.02
N MET A 15 -15.95 -21.11 7.77
CA MET A 15 -17.23 -20.50 7.40
C MET A 15 -18.42 -21.38 7.78
N GLN A 16 -18.31 -22.70 7.62
CA GLN A 16 -19.36 -23.65 8.05
C GLN A 16 -19.53 -23.62 9.58
N THR A 17 -18.42 -23.60 10.34
CA THR A 17 -18.48 -23.53 11.80
C THR A 17 -19.15 -22.24 12.25
N LEU A 18 -18.73 -21.10 11.70
CA LEU A 18 -19.35 -19.80 11.99
C LEU A 18 -20.84 -19.78 11.64
N TRP A 19 -21.23 -20.37 10.50
CA TRP A 19 -22.63 -20.46 10.12
C TRP A 19 -23.46 -21.31 11.09
N VAL A 20 -22.94 -22.46 11.53
CA VAL A 20 -23.64 -23.36 12.45
C VAL A 20 -23.78 -22.73 13.83
N GLU A 21 -22.71 -22.12 14.36
CA GLU A 21 -22.70 -21.61 15.73
C GLU A 21 -23.34 -20.24 15.86
N HIS A 22 -23.24 -19.39 14.83
CA HIS A 22 -23.70 -18.01 14.87
C HIS A 22 -24.84 -17.73 13.89
N GLY A 23 -24.65 -18.08 12.60
CA GLY A 23 -25.60 -17.74 11.56
C GLY A 23 -26.98 -18.41 11.75
N LYS A 24 -27.02 -19.72 12.02
CA LYS A 24 -28.27 -20.45 12.26
C LYS A 24 -28.94 -20.06 13.57
N THR A 25 -28.19 -19.70 14.55
CA THR A 25 -28.67 -19.40 15.90
C THR A 25 -29.04 -17.94 16.13
N GLY A 26 -28.62 -17.07 15.19
CA GLY A 26 -28.73 -15.61 15.34
C GLY A 26 -27.80 -15.02 16.43
N LYS A 27 -26.87 -15.81 16.94
CA LYS A 27 -25.90 -15.36 17.95
C LYS A 27 -24.84 -14.47 17.28
N PRO A 28 -24.54 -13.28 17.84
CA PRO A 28 -23.50 -12.43 17.26
C PRO A 28 -22.12 -13.10 17.35
N VAL A 29 -21.25 -12.79 16.38
CA VAL A 29 -19.84 -13.21 16.38
C VAL A 29 -19.09 -12.19 17.24
N ALA A 30 -18.37 -12.64 18.26
CA ALA A 30 -17.51 -11.80 19.06
C ALA A 30 -16.13 -11.61 18.38
N GLU A 31 -15.39 -10.59 18.79
CA GLU A 31 -14.09 -10.20 18.20
C GLU A 31 -13.12 -11.37 18.06
N PHE A 32 -13.02 -12.23 19.07
CA PHE A 32 -12.06 -13.34 19.10
C PHE A 32 -12.65 -14.70 18.64
N ASP A 33 -13.90 -14.76 18.27
CA ASP A 33 -14.53 -16.04 17.86
C ASP A 33 -13.89 -16.63 16.62
N ILE A 34 -13.49 -15.79 15.66
CA ILE A 34 -12.81 -16.24 14.43
C ILE A 34 -11.46 -16.90 14.79
N GLN A 35 -10.66 -16.25 15.63
CA GLN A 35 -9.37 -16.79 16.09
C GLN A 35 -9.58 -18.10 16.85
N LYS A 36 -10.55 -18.15 17.75
CA LYS A 36 -10.90 -19.34 18.52
C LYS A 36 -11.26 -20.52 17.60
N HIS A 37 -12.12 -20.32 16.62
CA HIS A 37 -12.50 -21.38 15.69
C HIS A 37 -11.35 -21.81 14.79
N CYS A 38 -10.48 -20.89 14.36
CA CYS A 38 -9.27 -21.25 13.64
C CYS A 38 -8.34 -22.13 14.47
N ARG A 39 -8.15 -21.81 15.74
CA ARG A 39 -7.35 -22.63 16.67
C ARG A 39 -7.94 -24.04 16.83
N GLN A 40 -9.25 -24.15 17.07
CA GLN A 40 -9.95 -25.43 17.20
C GLN A 40 -9.78 -26.32 15.96
N LEU A 41 -9.91 -25.73 14.77
CA LEU A 41 -9.71 -26.45 13.52
C LEU A 41 -8.26 -26.94 13.33
N LEU A 42 -7.27 -26.27 13.92
CA LEU A 42 -5.86 -26.63 13.83
C LEU A 42 -5.36 -27.48 15.00
N GLU A 43 -6.15 -27.73 16.04
CA GLU A 43 -5.71 -28.49 17.21
C GLU A 43 -5.14 -29.87 16.85
N SER A 44 -5.71 -30.55 15.85
CA SER A 44 -5.24 -31.85 15.36
C SER A 44 -3.89 -31.79 14.64
N GLN A 45 -3.43 -30.60 14.26
CA GLN A 45 -2.15 -30.38 13.55
C GLN A 45 -0.98 -30.15 14.52
N GLY A 46 -1.25 -30.05 15.81
CA GLY A 46 -0.25 -29.82 16.86
C GLY A 46 -0.13 -28.38 17.33
N SER A 47 0.54 -28.21 18.47
CA SER A 47 0.72 -26.89 19.14
C SER A 47 1.45 -25.88 18.28
N ASP A 48 2.41 -26.32 17.47
CA ASP A 48 3.22 -25.43 16.63
C ASP A 48 2.38 -24.76 15.54
N ALA A 49 1.41 -25.47 14.95
CA ALA A 49 0.49 -24.93 13.96
C ALA A 49 -0.41 -23.85 14.58
N VAL A 50 -0.89 -24.08 15.80
CA VAL A 50 -1.70 -23.12 16.55
C VAL A 50 -0.89 -21.88 16.90
N GLN A 51 0.34 -22.04 17.37
CA GLN A 51 1.24 -20.92 17.69
C GLN A 51 1.56 -20.07 16.45
N GLN A 52 1.89 -20.70 15.32
CA GLN A 52 2.13 -19.99 14.07
C GLN A 52 0.90 -19.23 13.57
N LEU A 53 -0.32 -19.78 13.77
CA LEU A 53 -1.56 -19.05 13.48
C LEU A 53 -1.67 -17.81 14.34
N ASP A 54 -1.42 -17.92 15.65
CA ASP A 54 -1.55 -16.80 16.58
C ASP A 54 -0.55 -15.68 16.26
N ASP A 55 0.70 -16.05 15.99
CA ASP A 55 1.75 -15.10 15.59
C ASP A 55 1.38 -14.39 14.30
N TYR A 56 0.86 -15.13 13.31
CA TYR A 56 0.39 -14.55 12.05
C TYR A 56 -0.79 -13.60 12.27
N LEU A 57 -1.82 -14.01 13.01
CA LEU A 57 -2.99 -13.15 13.25
C LEU A 57 -2.61 -11.89 14.05
N THR A 58 -1.70 -12.04 15.01
CA THR A 58 -1.19 -10.89 15.76
C THR A 58 -0.48 -9.90 14.86
N SER A 59 0.41 -10.37 13.99
CA SER A 59 1.12 -9.49 13.06
C SER A 59 0.22 -8.91 11.98
N ALA A 60 -0.71 -9.71 11.44
CA ALA A 60 -1.56 -9.32 10.32
C ALA A 60 -2.73 -8.39 10.72
N ILE A 61 -3.25 -8.53 11.94
CA ILE A 61 -4.42 -7.76 12.41
C ILE A 61 -4.00 -6.57 13.28
N TYR A 62 -3.04 -6.77 14.17
CA TYR A 62 -2.62 -5.76 15.14
C TYR A 62 -1.27 -5.12 14.79
N GLY A 63 -0.52 -5.69 13.85
CA GLY A 63 0.73 -5.15 13.34
C GLY A 63 0.50 -4.10 12.25
N THR A 64 1.60 -3.43 11.87
CA THR A 64 1.64 -2.42 10.80
C THR A 64 2.54 -2.84 9.63
N GLY A 65 3.09 -4.05 9.66
CA GLY A 65 3.93 -4.59 8.59
C GLY A 65 3.11 -5.14 7.42
N ASP A 66 3.77 -5.28 6.28
CA ASP A 66 3.16 -5.87 5.10
C ASP A 66 2.90 -7.37 5.29
N LEU A 67 1.84 -7.86 4.64
CA LEU A 67 1.54 -9.29 4.64
C LEU A 67 2.55 -10.05 3.76
N PRO A 68 2.98 -11.26 4.17
CA PRO A 68 3.97 -12.06 3.43
C PRO A 68 3.34 -12.75 2.20
N PHE A 69 2.83 -11.97 1.24
CA PHE A 69 2.12 -12.48 0.07
C PHE A 69 2.96 -13.45 -0.76
N ALA A 70 4.26 -13.17 -0.95
CA ALA A 70 5.14 -14.04 -1.71
C ALA A 70 5.17 -15.47 -1.13
N GLU A 71 5.33 -15.59 0.19
CA GLU A 71 5.36 -16.89 0.88
C GLU A 71 4.00 -17.59 0.90
N LEU A 72 2.91 -16.82 1.00
CA LEU A 72 1.55 -17.38 1.07
C LEU A 72 1.05 -17.87 -0.29
N LEU A 73 1.48 -17.23 -1.37
CA LEU A 73 1.02 -17.50 -2.73
C LEU A 73 1.89 -18.53 -3.47
N ALA A 74 3.19 -18.64 -3.13
CA ALA A 74 4.11 -19.57 -3.78
C ALA A 74 3.61 -21.04 -3.77
N PRO A 75 3.05 -21.61 -2.68
CA PRO A 75 2.50 -22.96 -2.68
C PRO A 75 1.29 -23.18 -3.61
N LEU A 76 0.67 -22.07 -4.05
CA LEU A 76 -0.45 -22.07 -4.99
C LEU A 76 0.00 -21.90 -6.44
N GLY A 77 1.33 -21.88 -6.69
CA GLY A 77 1.90 -21.68 -8.01
C GLY A 77 1.86 -20.22 -8.50
N VAL A 78 1.63 -19.27 -7.59
CA VAL A 78 1.60 -17.83 -7.91
C VAL A 78 2.92 -17.21 -7.48
N SER A 79 3.64 -16.61 -8.42
CA SER A 79 4.81 -15.79 -8.15
C SER A 79 4.35 -14.36 -7.88
N PHE A 80 4.68 -13.85 -6.71
CA PHE A 80 4.35 -12.48 -6.29
C PHE A 80 5.63 -11.65 -6.25
N HIS A 81 5.61 -10.55 -6.97
CA HIS A 81 6.70 -9.57 -7.02
C HIS A 81 6.16 -8.17 -6.85
N THR A 82 7.01 -7.25 -6.46
CA THR A 82 6.71 -5.82 -6.40
C THR A 82 7.69 -5.04 -7.26
N ARG A 83 7.25 -3.89 -7.73
CA ARG A 83 8.03 -2.93 -8.51
C ARG A 83 7.56 -1.50 -8.22
N ALA A 84 8.34 -0.54 -8.61
CA ALA A 84 7.87 0.84 -8.62
C ALA A 84 6.73 1.03 -9.63
N ALA A 85 5.75 1.84 -9.27
CA ALA A 85 4.68 2.23 -10.18
C ALA A 85 5.23 2.98 -11.40
N THR A 86 4.71 2.72 -12.59
CA THR A 86 5.12 3.40 -13.83
C THR A 86 4.35 4.69 -14.09
N SER A 87 3.21 4.90 -13.42
CA SER A 87 2.40 6.12 -13.48
C SER A 87 1.55 6.24 -12.22
N ALA A 88 0.97 7.43 -11.96
CA ALA A 88 0.05 7.63 -10.83
C ALA A 88 -1.23 6.77 -10.91
N THR A 89 -1.55 6.25 -12.09
CA THR A 89 -2.71 5.39 -12.35
C THR A 89 -2.33 3.94 -12.58
N ASP A 90 -1.08 3.55 -12.28
CA ASP A 90 -0.63 2.17 -12.41
C ASP A 90 -1.39 1.27 -11.42
N SER A 91 -2.18 0.35 -11.94
CA SER A 91 -2.98 -0.60 -11.17
C SER A 91 -2.28 -1.93 -10.91
N GLY A 92 -0.97 -2.00 -11.22
CA GLY A 92 -0.19 -3.22 -11.09
C GLY A 92 -0.24 -4.12 -12.32
N GLY A 93 0.23 -5.36 -12.14
CA GLY A 93 0.42 -6.30 -13.22
C GLY A 93 1.79 -6.16 -13.91
N LYS A 94 2.05 -7.06 -14.85
CA LYS A 94 3.33 -7.09 -15.56
C LYS A 94 3.47 -5.85 -16.44
N PRO A 95 4.59 -5.11 -16.36
CA PRO A 95 4.82 -3.95 -17.21
C PRO A 95 4.75 -4.31 -18.68
N ALA A 96 4.22 -3.41 -19.51
CA ALA A 96 4.27 -3.59 -20.97
C ALA A 96 5.73 -3.62 -21.44
N ALA A 97 6.01 -4.43 -22.47
CA ALA A 97 7.36 -4.47 -23.07
C ALA A 97 7.76 -3.08 -23.58
N GLY A 98 8.91 -2.58 -23.14
CA GLY A 98 9.41 -1.25 -23.52
C GLY A 98 9.13 -0.13 -22.51
N THR A 99 8.39 -0.37 -21.43
CA THR A 99 8.46 0.50 -20.25
C THR A 99 9.84 0.31 -19.64
N GLY A 100 10.72 1.31 -19.81
CA GLY A 100 12.10 1.23 -19.32
C GLY A 100 12.14 1.04 -17.81
N ASP A 101 13.25 0.45 -17.32
CA ASP A 101 13.60 0.33 -15.89
C ASP A 101 13.95 1.69 -15.25
N GLY A 102 13.43 2.79 -15.82
CA GLY A 102 13.68 4.13 -15.30
C GLY A 102 13.18 4.25 -13.88
N ILE A 103 14.07 4.62 -12.96
CA ILE A 103 13.70 4.97 -11.59
C ILE A 103 12.73 6.14 -11.68
N ARG A 104 11.45 5.87 -11.39
CA ARG A 104 10.47 6.94 -11.30
C ARG A 104 10.68 7.69 -10.00
N LEU A 105 10.79 9.01 -10.09
CA LEU A 105 10.77 9.88 -8.92
C LEU A 105 9.32 10.12 -8.50
N ASP A 106 9.05 9.96 -7.22
CA ASP A 106 7.74 10.21 -6.66
C ASP A 106 7.84 11.14 -5.44
N LEU A 107 6.93 12.12 -5.40
CA LEU A 107 6.74 12.95 -4.22
C LEU A 107 5.94 12.22 -3.13
N GLY A 108 5.29 11.11 -3.47
CA GLY A 108 4.35 10.40 -2.60
C GLY A 108 3.06 11.16 -2.38
N ILE A 109 2.54 11.79 -3.44
CA ILE A 109 1.28 12.56 -3.41
C ILE A 109 0.33 12.06 -4.49
N SER A 110 -0.96 12.17 -4.23
CA SER A 110 -1.97 12.14 -5.28
C SER A 110 -2.51 13.54 -5.53
N THR A 111 -2.67 13.91 -6.80
CA THR A 111 -3.11 15.25 -7.20
C THR A 111 -4.34 15.20 -8.09
N THR A 112 -5.05 16.29 -8.14
CA THR A 112 -6.14 16.56 -9.10
C THR A 112 -5.91 17.90 -9.75
N ALA A 113 -6.54 18.11 -10.92
CA ALA A 113 -6.46 19.39 -11.61
C ALA A 113 -7.16 20.50 -10.81
N ASP A 114 -6.50 21.64 -10.72
CA ASP A 114 -7.03 22.88 -10.15
C ASP A 114 -6.75 24.02 -11.13
N SER A 115 -7.52 25.10 -11.04
CA SER A 115 -7.39 26.27 -11.95
C SER A 115 -6.01 26.92 -11.89
N THR A 116 -5.29 26.77 -10.79
CA THR A 116 -4.00 27.42 -10.53
C THR A 116 -2.81 26.47 -10.61
N GLY A 117 -3.03 25.15 -10.48
CA GLY A 117 -1.94 24.17 -10.44
C GLY A 117 -2.40 22.73 -10.23
N ALA A 118 -1.59 21.96 -9.52
CA ALA A 118 -1.89 20.59 -9.11
C ALA A 118 -2.32 20.56 -7.63
N LYS A 119 -3.60 20.33 -7.35
CA LYS A 119 -4.12 20.27 -5.99
C LYS A 119 -3.80 18.91 -5.36
N VAL A 120 -3.14 18.95 -4.23
CA VAL A 120 -2.77 17.75 -3.45
C VAL A 120 -4.01 17.22 -2.74
N MET A 121 -4.38 15.98 -3.06
CA MET A 121 -5.51 15.28 -2.45
C MET A 121 -5.06 14.41 -1.26
N ARG A 122 -3.89 13.83 -1.38
CA ARG A 122 -3.31 12.94 -0.36
C ARG A 122 -1.79 13.04 -0.37
N VAL A 123 -1.19 12.92 0.80
CA VAL A 123 0.26 12.79 0.99
C VAL A 123 0.51 11.47 1.74
N LEU A 124 1.39 10.64 1.22
CA LEU A 124 1.76 9.38 1.85
C LEU A 124 2.71 9.65 3.02
N HIS A 125 2.45 8.99 4.13
CA HIS A 125 3.31 9.11 5.32
C HIS A 125 4.75 8.66 4.99
N GLY A 126 5.74 9.42 5.46
CA GLY A 126 7.14 9.11 5.21
C GLY A 126 7.65 9.43 3.79
N SER A 127 6.80 9.93 2.88
CA SER A 127 7.22 10.34 1.55
C SER A 127 8.08 11.62 1.56
N SER A 128 8.72 11.91 0.43
CA SER A 128 9.52 13.14 0.27
C SER A 128 8.69 14.41 0.47
N ALA A 129 7.46 14.46 -0.03
CA ALA A 129 6.53 15.56 0.20
C ALA A 129 6.12 15.67 1.67
N HIS A 130 5.83 14.53 2.34
CA HIS A 130 5.46 14.51 3.76
C HIS A 130 6.60 15.08 4.63
N ARG A 131 7.84 14.63 4.43
CA ARG A 131 8.99 15.11 5.19
C ARG A 131 9.28 16.60 4.94
N ALA A 132 8.99 17.09 3.75
CA ALA A 132 9.12 18.50 3.41
C ALA A 132 7.98 19.38 3.97
N GLY A 133 6.90 18.78 4.50
CA GLY A 133 5.78 19.49 5.09
C GLY A 133 4.66 19.87 4.10
N VAL A 134 4.65 19.28 2.89
CA VAL A 134 3.50 19.37 1.98
C VAL A 134 2.31 18.64 2.58
N SER A 135 1.13 19.19 2.43
CA SER A 135 -0.10 18.65 3.03
C SER A 135 -1.24 18.54 2.00
N ALA A 136 -2.19 17.67 2.30
CA ALA A 136 -3.43 17.63 1.54
C ALA A 136 -4.14 18.98 1.58
N GLY A 137 -4.65 19.42 0.45
CA GLY A 137 -5.25 20.75 0.25
C GLY A 137 -4.28 21.81 -0.29
N ASP A 138 -2.96 21.57 -0.28
CA ASP A 138 -2.01 22.45 -0.96
C ASP A 138 -2.23 22.42 -2.48
N THR A 139 -2.04 23.53 -3.17
CA THR A 139 -2.05 23.58 -4.63
C THR A 139 -0.64 23.89 -5.12
N LEU A 140 0.04 22.89 -5.68
CA LEU A 140 1.38 23.06 -6.24
C LEU A 140 1.32 23.89 -7.51
N ILE A 141 2.11 24.95 -7.59
CA ILE A 141 2.11 25.91 -8.72
C ILE A 141 3.44 25.95 -9.47
N ALA A 142 4.55 25.63 -8.79
CA ALA A 142 5.86 25.58 -9.43
C ALA A 142 6.83 24.62 -8.73
N ILE A 143 7.74 24.01 -9.51
CA ILE A 143 8.94 23.32 -9.03
C ILE A 143 10.14 23.99 -9.67
N ASN A 144 11.11 24.44 -8.86
CA ASN A 144 12.29 25.20 -9.31
C ASN A 144 11.90 26.37 -10.25
N ARG A 145 10.84 27.11 -9.92
CA ARG A 145 10.26 28.22 -10.69
C ARG A 145 9.64 27.85 -12.05
N ILE A 146 9.53 26.55 -12.36
CA ILE A 146 8.81 26.07 -13.55
C ILE A 146 7.38 25.77 -13.15
N LYS A 147 6.42 26.33 -13.90
CA LYS A 147 4.98 26.13 -13.64
C LYS A 147 4.63 24.64 -13.63
N VAL A 148 3.86 24.25 -12.62
CA VAL A 148 3.32 22.90 -12.45
C VAL A 148 1.80 22.92 -12.51
N ASP A 149 1.27 21.91 -13.16
CA ASP A 149 -0.13 21.52 -13.10
C ASP A 149 -0.24 19.98 -13.06
N ASN A 150 -1.46 19.48 -12.97
CA ASN A 150 -1.70 18.04 -12.86
C ASN A 150 -1.24 17.24 -14.09
N SER A 151 -1.10 17.88 -15.25
CA SER A 151 -0.74 17.20 -16.50
C SER A 151 0.78 17.10 -16.72
N ASN A 152 1.56 18.02 -16.14
CA ASN A 152 3.00 18.10 -16.39
C ASN A 152 3.89 17.71 -15.20
N LEU A 153 3.31 17.49 -14.01
CA LEU A 153 4.04 17.20 -12.78
C LEU A 153 5.02 16.02 -12.95
N GLU A 154 4.52 14.88 -13.46
CA GLU A 154 5.35 13.68 -13.66
C GLU A 154 6.47 13.91 -14.68
N THR A 155 6.14 14.56 -15.80
CA THR A 155 7.13 14.88 -16.84
C THR A 155 8.22 15.82 -16.30
N LEU A 156 7.85 16.77 -15.43
CA LEU A 156 8.80 17.67 -14.82
C LEU A 156 9.69 16.95 -13.82
N LEU A 157 9.13 16.10 -12.96
CA LEU A 157 9.90 15.27 -12.03
C LEU A 157 10.89 14.35 -12.75
N GLY A 158 10.53 13.82 -13.91
CA GLY A 158 11.41 12.99 -14.73
C GLY A 158 12.69 13.69 -15.25
N ARG A 159 12.84 15.00 -15.05
CA ARG A 159 14.07 15.75 -15.39
C ARG A 159 15.13 15.72 -14.29
N TYR A 160 14.79 15.21 -13.12
CA TYR A 160 15.64 15.14 -11.94
C TYR A 160 16.07 13.70 -11.64
N GLN A 161 16.94 13.55 -10.66
CA GLN A 161 17.43 12.27 -10.16
C GLN A 161 17.08 12.10 -8.67
N ALA A 162 17.09 10.86 -8.20
CA ALA A 162 16.94 10.59 -6.77
C ALA A 162 18.12 11.23 -6.01
N GLY A 163 17.79 11.93 -4.94
CA GLY A 163 18.73 12.74 -4.15
C GLY A 163 18.76 14.23 -4.52
N ASP A 164 18.21 14.62 -5.68
CA ASP A 164 18.10 16.03 -6.03
C ASP A 164 17.17 16.77 -5.07
N GLN A 165 17.55 17.99 -4.71
CA GLN A 165 16.71 18.88 -3.93
C GLN A 165 16.03 19.90 -4.84
N VAL A 166 14.71 20.01 -4.73
CA VAL A 166 13.89 20.95 -5.51
C VAL A 166 13.12 21.89 -4.60
N ASP A 167 12.93 23.13 -5.06
CA ASP A 167 12.07 24.11 -4.41
C ASP A 167 10.64 23.97 -4.97
N VAL A 168 9.73 23.49 -4.14
CA VAL A 168 8.30 23.37 -4.47
C VAL A 168 7.57 24.59 -3.94
N THR A 169 6.89 25.31 -4.81
CA THR A 169 6.04 26.45 -4.46
C THR A 169 4.58 26.03 -4.55
N ALA A 170 3.82 26.31 -3.49
CA ALA A 170 2.40 25.95 -3.41
C ALA A 170 1.59 27.03 -2.71
N PHE A 171 0.29 27.06 -2.96
CA PHE A 171 -0.66 27.77 -2.10
C PHE A 171 -1.22 26.78 -1.06
N ARG A 172 -1.13 27.19 0.21
CA ARG A 172 -1.85 26.57 1.32
C ARG A 172 -2.93 27.53 1.78
N ARG A 173 -4.18 27.23 1.46
CA ARG A 173 -5.27 28.19 1.53
C ARG A 173 -4.91 29.39 0.63
N ASP A 174 -4.72 30.57 1.19
CA ASP A 174 -4.38 31.80 0.43
C ASP A 174 -2.92 32.24 0.66
N GLU A 175 -2.11 31.40 1.36
CA GLU A 175 -0.72 31.70 1.68
C GLU A 175 0.22 31.00 0.70
N LEU A 176 1.20 31.76 0.17
CA LEU A 176 2.26 31.20 -0.66
C LEU A 176 3.31 30.53 0.20
N MET A 177 3.48 29.23 0.03
CA MET A 177 4.43 28.40 0.76
C MET A 177 5.57 27.96 -0.16
N GLN A 178 6.74 27.77 0.44
CA GLN A 178 7.89 27.15 -0.24
C GLN A 178 8.40 25.98 0.58
N PHE A 179 8.61 24.85 -0.10
CA PHE A 179 9.09 23.61 0.50
C PHE A 179 10.35 23.16 -0.22
N LYS A 180 11.38 22.80 0.54
CA LYS A 180 12.56 22.11 0.01
C LYS A 180 12.33 20.63 0.07
N VAL A 181 12.19 20.00 -1.08
CA VAL A 181 11.89 18.58 -1.21
C VAL A 181 13.10 17.85 -1.75
N THR A 182 13.60 16.86 -1.03
CA THR A 182 14.59 15.91 -1.57
C THR A 182 13.84 14.81 -2.29
N LEU A 183 14.10 14.67 -3.59
CA LEU A 183 13.43 13.67 -4.42
C LEU A 183 13.98 12.28 -4.14
N GLU A 184 13.08 11.30 -4.11
CA GLU A 184 13.43 9.89 -3.90
C GLU A 184 12.87 9.03 -5.03
N ALA A 185 13.49 7.87 -5.21
CA ALA A 185 12.92 6.86 -6.09
C ALA A 185 11.56 6.42 -5.55
N GLY A 186 10.63 6.15 -6.43
CA GLY A 186 9.34 5.54 -6.05
C GLY A 186 9.56 4.23 -5.30
N SER A 187 8.70 3.94 -4.34
CA SER A 187 8.72 2.68 -3.60
C SER A 187 8.30 1.51 -4.49
N ASP A 188 8.91 0.34 -4.26
CA ASP A 188 8.54 -0.92 -4.94
C ASP A 188 7.30 -1.52 -4.27
N ASP A 189 6.15 -0.85 -4.41
CA ASP A 189 4.88 -1.20 -3.76
C ASP A 189 3.77 -1.63 -4.74
N THR A 190 4.09 -1.67 -6.03
CA THR A 190 3.15 -2.07 -7.08
C THR A 190 3.31 -3.55 -7.41
N ALA A 191 2.29 -4.36 -7.12
CA ALA A 191 2.31 -5.82 -7.29
C ALA A 191 2.20 -6.25 -8.78
N TYR A 192 2.90 -7.34 -9.16
CA TYR A 192 2.79 -8.00 -10.45
C TYR A 192 3.06 -9.50 -10.39
#